data_268f9e45a2d6987494ddc815ed98dbc8
#
_entry.id   268f9e45a2d6987494ddc815ed98dbc8
#
_cell.length_a   1.000
_cell.length_b   1.000
_cell.length_c   1.000
_cell.angle_alpha   90.00
_cell.angle_beta   90.00
_cell.angle_gamma   90.00
#
_symmetry.space_group_name_H-M   'P 1'
#
loop_
_entity.id
_entity.type
_entity.pdbx_description
1 polymer ?
#
loop_
_entity_poly.entity_id
_entity_poly.type
_entity_poly.pdbx_seq_one_letter_code
_entity_poly.pdbx_strand_id
1 'polypeptide(L)'
;MGKFFIGIFLGMIAVTQPIAKLHADQNDPRLDPLFADLQTSLSATAAQEVEHQIWAYWLLFPNDQNIENTMNAAMLMMERGHLGSAERIYSRIIERAPEFAEAWNKRATVRFLAGDHRGSAKDIARVLQLEPRHFGALSGLGMIHMHNGDWQNALKTYELAFSIHPYLTNVEIIIDDLKTRLKGRAL
;
A
#
# COMPACT_ATOMS: atom_id res chain seq x y z
N MET A 1 40.40 65.36 10.50
CA MET A 1 40.67 63.87 10.45
C MET A 1 39.41 63.10 10.86
N GLY A 2 38.60 62.75 9.87
CA GLY A 2 37.35 62.01 10.10
C GLY A 2 37.59 60.51 9.88
N LYS A 3 37.23 59.73 10.87
CA LYS A 3 37.26 58.25 10.76
C LYS A 3 35.89 57.78 10.29
N PHE A 4 35.83 57.20 9.06
CA PHE A 4 34.71 56.49 8.54
C PHE A 4 34.66 55.09 9.17
N PHE A 5 33.59 54.79 9.91
CA PHE A 5 33.26 53.43 10.33
C PHE A 5 32.40 52.80 9.23
N ILE A 6 32.92 51.80 8.55
CA ILE A 6 32.16 50.94 7.65
C ILE A 6 31.56 49.83 8.50
N GLY A 7 30.25 49.91 8.74
CA GLY A 7 29.50 48.83 9.38
C GLY A 7 29.21 47.73 8.36
N ILE A 8 29.79 46.56 8.56
CA ILE A 8 29.48 45.34 7.79
C ILE A 8 28.17 44.80 8.34
N PHE A 9 27.09 44.96 7.58
CA PHE A 9 25.81 44.28 7.85
C PHE A 9 25.95 42.83 7.37
N LEU A 10 26.17 41.91 8.30
CA LEU A 10 26.06 40.46 8.03
C LEU A 10 24.57 40.13 7.91
N GLY A 11 24.07 40.04 6.70
CA GLY A 11 22.73 39.58 6.43
C GLY A 11 22.61 38.07 6.76
N MET A 12 21.90 37.77 7.83
CA MET A 12 21.56 36.42 8.21
C MET A 12 20.50 35.88 7.23
N ILE A 13 20.93 35.14 6.20
CA ILE A 13 20.03 34.44 5.31
C ILE A 13 19.45 33.28 6.14
N ALA A 14 18.23 33.46 6.62
CA ALA A 14 17.46 32.37 7.20
C ALA A 14 17.12 31.38 6.07
N VAL A 15 17.88 30.30 5.98
CA VAL A 15 17.53 29.16 5.14
C VAL A 15 16.33 28.49 5.80
N THR A 16 15.12 28.88 5.39
CA THR A 16 13.91 28.12 5.72
C THR A 16 13.96 26.82 4.94
N GLN A 17 14.47 25.75 5.57
CA GLN A 17 14.28 24.42 5.05
C GLN A 17 12.78 24.15 5.02
N PRO A 18 12.21 23.65 3.90
CA PRO A 18 10.84 23.22 3.90
C PRO A 18 10.72 22.10 4.95
N ILE A 19 9.85 22.31 5.94
CA ILE A 19 9.46 21.26 6.87
C ILE A 19 8.87 20.17 5.98
N ALA A 20 9.61 19.08 5.78
CA ALA A 20 9.08 17.89 5.13
C ALA A 20 7.80 17.52 5.88
N LYS A 21 6.65 17.62 5.20
CA LYS A 21 5.39 17.10 5.76
C LYS A 21 5.64 15.65 6.07
N LEU A 22 5.59 15.27 7.35
CA LEU A 22 5.56 13.86 7.72
C LEU A 22 4.28 13.28 7.09
N HIS A 23 4.43 12.54 6.03
CA HIS A 23 3.35 11.79 5.42
C HIS A 23 3.38 10.42 6.09
N ALA A 24 2.43 10.13 6.95
CA ALA A 24 2.15 8.77 7.34
C ALA A 24 1.18 8.21 6.28
N ASP A 25 1.72 7.71 5.21
CA ASP A 25 1.08 7.02 4.09
C ASP A 25 2.16 6.14 3.44
N GLN A 26 1.96 5.70 2.20
CA GLN A 26 2.96 4.92 1.46
C GLN A 26 4.30 5.64 1.23
N ASN A 27 4.40 6.95 1.49
CA ASN A 27 5.64 7.74 1.36
C ASN A 27 6.33 7.98 2.71
N ASP A 28 5.87 7.37 3.79
CA ASP A 28 6.47 7.52 5.11
C ASP A 28 7.89 6.93 5.11
N PRO A 29 8.93 7.70 5.47
CA PRO A 29 10.31 7.22 5.45
C PRO A 29 10.58 6.08 6.45
N ARG A 30 9.68 5.86 7.41
CA ARG A 30 9.76 4.73 8.36
C ARG A 30 9.38 3.39 7.71
N LEU A 31 8.76 3.39 6.53
CA LEU A 31 8.44 2.16 5.79
C LEU A 31 9.69 1.45 5.27
N ASP A 32 10.72 2.19 4.81
CA ASP A 32 11.92 1.55 4.25
C ASP A 32 12.63 0.61 5.24
N PRO A 33 12.95 1.03 6.49
CA PRO A 33 13.50 0.10 7.47
C PRO A 33 12.54 -1.04 7.83
N LEU A 34 11.22 -0.80 7.91
CA LEU A 34 10.25 -1.86 8.18
C LEU A 34 10.21 -2.91 7.07
N PHE A 35 10.31 -2.54 5.80
CA PHE A 35 10.41 -3.50 4.72
C PHE A 35 11.71 -4.30 4.77
N ALA A 36 12.83 -3.69 5.16
CA ALA A 36 14.09 -4.42 5.38
C ALA A 36 13.97 -5.43 6.54
N ASP A 37 13.36 -5.02 7.65
CA ASP A 37 13.09 -5.89 8.80
C ASP A 37 12.14 -7.02 8.45
N LEU A 38 11.10 -6.76 7.64
CA LEU A 38 10.16 -7.77 7.17
C LEU A 38 10.86 -8.88 6.37
N GLN A 39 11.76 -8.51 5.46
CA GLN A 39 12.53 -9.44 4.64
C GLN A 39 13.54 -10.25 5.44
N THR A 40 14.09 -9.69 6.52
CA THR A 40 15.12 -10.34 7.36
C THR A 40 14.57 -10.95 8.64
N SER A 41 13.25 -10.94 8.82
CA SER A 41 12.58 -11.54 9.99
C SER A 41 12.95 -12.99 10.16
N LEU A 42 13.25 -13.39 11.41
CA LEU A 42 13.67 -14.76 11.72
C LEU A 42 12.51 -15.70 12.07
N SER A 43 11.30 -15.18 12.15
CA SER A 43 10.10 -15.96 12.46
C SER A 43 8.83 -15.30 11.93
N ALA A 44 7.78 -16.10 11.73
CA ALA A 44 6.47 -15.59 11.33
C ALA A 44 5.89 -14.58 12.34
N THR A 45 6.11 -14.78 13.64
CA THR A 45 5.65 -13.85 14.68
C THR A 45 6.35 -12.49 14.58
N ALA A 46 7.68 -12.49 14.36
CA ALA A 46 8.41 -11.23 14.17
C ALA A 46 7.98 -10.51 12.89
N ALA A 47 7.80 -11.25 11.80
CA ALA A 47 7.30 -10.71 10.55
C ALA A 47 5.89 -10.10 10.69
N GLN A 48 5.01 -10.76 11.45
CA GLN A 48 3.65 -10.28 11.70
C GLN A 48 3.64 -8.94 12.47
N GLU A 49 4.53 -8.77 13.45
CA GLU A 49 4.65 -7.51 14.17
C GLU A 49 5.09 -6.36 13.25
N VAL A 50 6.07 -6.62 12.38
CA VAL A 50 6.52 -5.66 11.37
C VAL A 50 5.41 -5.37 10.36
N GLU A 51 4.71 -6.40 9.90
CA GLU A 51 3.55 -6.27 9.00
C GLU A 51 2.49 -5.34 9.58
N HIS A 52 2.13 -5.53 10.86
CA HIS A 52 1.16 -4.65 11.54
C HIS A 52 1.61 -3.19 11.56
N GLN A 53 2.91 -2.92 11.75
CA GLN A 53 3.44 -1.56 11.69
C GLN A 53 3.34 -0.98 10.28
N ILE A 54 3.66 -1.74 9.23
CA ILE A 54 3.52 -1.31 7.85
C ILE A 54 2.05 -0.95 7.55
N TRP A 55 1.10 -1.83 7.92
CA TRP A 55 -0.33 -1.55 7.76
C TRP A 55 -0.77 -0.30 8.53
N ALA A 56 -0.26 -0.07 9.74
CA ALA A 56 -0.58 1.11 10.51
C ALA A 56 -0.16 2.39 9.77
N TYR A 57 1.02 2.43 9.14
CA TYR A 57 1.45 3.57 8.34
C TYR A 57 0.63 3.76 7.07
N TRP A 58 0.30 2.69 6.36
CA TRP A 58 -0.52 2.78 5.16
C TRP A 58 -1.96 3.23 5.41
N LEU A 59 -2.51 2.96 6.60
CA LEU A 59 -3.87 3.35 6.98
C LEU A 59 -3.97 4.80 7.48
N LEU A 60 -2.87 5.42 7.85
CA LEU A 60 -2.85 6.80 8.31
C LEU A 60 -2.91 7.76 7.11
N PHE A 61 -3.72 8.81 7.24
CA PHE A 61 -3.70 9.94 6.32
C PHE A 61 -3.44 11.22 7.11
N PRO A 62 -2.16 11.68 7.18
CA PRO A 62 -1.80 12.77 8.07
C PRO A 62 -2.46 14.08 7.65
N ASN A 63 -2.88 14.83 8.65
CA ASN A 63 -3.48 16.16 8.56
C ASN A 63 -4.93 16.22 8.03
N ASP A 64 -5.64 15.12 7.85
CA ASP A 64 -7.07 15.14 7.59
C ASP A 64 -7.81 14.04 8.37
N GLN A 65 -8.11 14.34 9.65
CA GLN A 65 -8.90 13.47 10.54
C GLN A 65 -10.24 13.05 9.91
N ASN A 66 -10.75 13.83 8.98
CA ASN A 66 -12.00 13.52 8.31
C ASN A 66 -11.83 12.39 7.29
N ILE A 67 -10.68 12.31 6.62
CA ILE A 67 -10.34 11.16 5.76
C ILE A 67 -10.20 9.90 6.59
N GLU A 68 -9.49 9.94 7.72
CA GLU A 68 -9.35 8.78 8.61
C GLU A 68 -10.71 8.29 9.14
N ASN A 69 -11.56 9.19 9.63
CA ASN A 69 -12.90 8.84 10.10
C ASN A 69 -13.75 8.24 8.97
N THR A 70 -13.59 8.76 7.75
CA THR A 70 -14.31 8.28 6.57
C THR A 70 -13.79 6.90 6.13
N MET A 71 -12.47 6.64 6.22
CA MET A 71 -11.89 5.31 6.01
C MET A 71 -12.46 4.28 6.99
N ASN A 72 -12.49 4.61 8.28
CA ASN A 72 -13.04 3.73 9.31
C ASN A 72 -14.53 3.42 9.07
N ALA A 73 -15.32 4.42 8.67
CA ALA A 73 -16.71 4.23 8.31
C ALA A 73 -16.88 3.30 7.10
N ALA A 74 -16.03 3.43 6.08
CA ALA A 74 -16.04 2.58 4.90
C ALA A 74 -15.65 1.13 5.24
N MET A 75 -14.64 0.94 6.09
CA MET A 75 -14.23 -0.39 6.58
C MET A 75 -15.37 -1.07 7.31
N LEU A 76 -16.07 -0.37 8.21
CA LEU A 76 -17.24 -0.89 8.90
C LEU A 76 -18.38 -1.29 7.95
N MET A 77 -18.62 -0.52 6.88
CA MET A 77 -19.61 -0.86 5.85
C MET A 77 -19.21 -2.14 5.11
N MET A 78 -17.92 -2.29 4.78
CA MET A 78 -17.39 -3.48 4.12
C MET A 78 -17.53 -4.72 5.00
N GLU A 79 -17.18 -4.64 6.28
CA GLU A 79 -17.32 -5.73 7.26
C GLU A 79 -18.77 -6.19 7.43
N ARG A 80 -19.72 -5.27 7.34
CA ARG A 80 -21.16 -5.55 7.39
C ARG A 80 -21.74 -6.05 6.05
N GLY A 81 -20.92 -6.22 5.02
CA GLY A 81 -21.34 -6.65 3.70
C GLY A 81 -22.03 -5.58 2.86
N HIS A 82 -22.07 -4.32 3.31
CA HIS A 82 -22.63 -3.19 2.56
C HIS A 82 -21.66 -2.66 1.49
N LEU A 83 -21.24 -3.57 0.57
CA LEU A 83 -20.18 -3.33 -0.40
C LEU A 83 -20.40 -2.08 -1.26
N GLY A 84 -21.61 -1.87 -1.79
CA GLY A 84 -21.91 -0.68 -2.59
C GLY A 84 -21.83 0.64 -1.82
N SER A 85 -22.06 0.62 -0.49
CA SER A 85 -21.87 1.80 0.35
C SER A 85 -20.39 2.05 0.62
N ALA A 86 -19.64 1.01 0.94
CA ALA A 86 -18.19 1.08 1.12
C ALA A 86 -17.50 1.62 -0.13
N GLU A 87 -17.84 1.10 -1.33
CA GLU A 87 -17.28 1.57 -2.60
C GLU A 87 -17.51 3.07 -2.84
N ARG A 88 -18.73 3.55 -2.60
CA ARG A 88 -19.04 4.98 -2.72
C ARG A 88 -18.22 5.84 -1.76
N ILE A 89 -18.02 5.38 -0.54
CA ILE A 89 -17.23 6.10 0.46
C ILE A 89 -15.76 6.14 0.05
N TYR A 90 -15.15 5.00 -0.32
CA TYR A 90 -13.77 4.97 -0.82
C TYR A 90 -13.59 5.83 -2.08
N SER A 91 -14.57 5.85 -2.98
CA SER A 91 -14.51 6.70 -4.17
C SER A 91 -14.43 8.18 -3.82
N ARG A 92 -15.19 8.67 -2.81
CA ARG A 92 -15.10 10.04 -2.32
C ARG A 92 -13.74 10.35 -1.65
N ILE A 93 -13.15 9.38 -0.96
CA ILE A 93 -11.81 9.54 -0.40
C ILE A 93 -10.80 9.71 -1.54
N ILE A 94 -10.87 8.87 -2.55
CA ILE A 94 -9.99 8.89 -3.73
C ILE A 94 -10.11 10.21 -4.51
N GLU A 95 -11.33 10.76 -4.64
CA GLU A 95 -11.55 12.08 -5.26
C GLU A 95 -10.84 13.21 -4.50
N ARG A 96 -10.75 13.13 -3.17
CA ARG A 96 -10.10 14.13 -2.32
C ARG A 96 -8.61 13.90 -2.14
N ALA A 97 -8.16 12.65 -2.16
CA ALA A 97 -6.79 12.19 -1.92
C ALA A 97 -6.41 11.11 -2.95
N PRO A 98 -6.21 11.46 -4.23
CA PRO A 98 -5.93 10.50 -5.29
C PRO A 98 -4.56 9.81 -5.17
N GLU A 99 -3.69 10.34 -4.32
CA GLU A 99 -2.38 9.75 -3.96
C GLU A 99 -2.45 8.81 -2.76
N PHE A 100 -3.59 8.66 -2.09
CA PHE A 100 -3.73 7.78 -0.93
C PHE A 100 -3.90 6.31 -1.38
N ALA A 101 -2.79 5.55 -1.43
CA ALA A 101 -2.75 4.19 -1.97
C ALA A 101 -3.74 3.25 -1.28
N GLU A 102 -3.89 3.34 0.04
CA GLU A 102 -4.75 2.42 0.78
C GLU A 102 -6.24 2.64 0.49
N ALA A 103 -6.67 3.84 0.14
CA ALA A 103 -8.06 4.07 -0.30
C ALA A 103 -8.38 3.31 -1.60
N TRP A 104 -7.42 3.30 -2.56
CA TRP A 104 -7.53 2.50 -3.78
C TRP A 104 -7.52 0.99 -3.47
N ASN A 105 -6.64 0.54 -2.58
CA ASN A 105 -6.54 -0.86 -2.17
C ASN A 105 -7.84 -1.36 -1.51
N LYS A 106 -8.42 -0.59 -0.61
CA LYS A 106 -9.70 -0.93 0.03
C LYS A 106 -10.85 -0.95 -0.99
N ARG A 107 -10.88 0.01 -1.94
CA ARG A 107 -11.91 -0.04 -3.00
C ARG A 107 -11.71 -1.24 -3.91
N ALA A 108 -10.47 -1.59 -4.25
CA ALA A 108 -10.17 -2.80 -5.01
C ALA A 108 -10.70 -4.05 -4.31
N THR A 109 -10.51 -4.16 -3.00
CA THR A 109 -11.03 -5.28 -2.21
C THR A 109 -12.56 -5.34 -2.26
N VAL A 110 -13.23 -4.20 -2.07
CA VAL A 110 -14.70 -4.13 -2.16
C VAL A 110 -15.20 -4.55 -3.54
N ARG A 111 -14.57 -4.08 -4.61
CA ARG A 111 -14.91 -4.44 -5.99
C ARG A 111 -14.72 -5.92 -6.27
N PHE A 112 -13.61 -6.49 -5.78
CA PHE A 112 -13.36 -7.93 -5.88
C PHE A 112 -14.48 -8.73 -5.20
N LEU A 113 -14.85 -8.38 -3.97
CA LEU A 113 -15.92 -9.02 -3.22
C LEU A 113 -17.31 -8.85 -3.89
N ALA A 114 -17.51 -7.75 -4.59
CA ALA A 114 -18.72 -7.49 -5.37
C ALA A 114 -18.72 -8.16 -6.77
N GLY A 115 -17.65 -8.86 -7.15
CA GLY A 115 -17.50 -9.52 -8.45
C GLY A 115 -16.99 -8.62 -9.59
N ASP A 116 -16.72 -7.35 -9.33
CA ASP A 116 -16.09 -6.45 -10.31
C ASP A 116 -14.56 -6.63 -10.32
N HIS A 117 -14.11 -7.80 -10.80
CA HIS A 117 -12.68 -8.12 -10.88
C HIS A 117 -11.92 -7.16 -11.81
N ARG A 118 -12.58 -6.64 -12.85
CA ARG A 118 -11.96 -5.67 -13.77
C ARG A 118 -11.73 -4.32 -13.10
N GLY A 119 -12.71 -3.82 -12.37
CA GLY A 119 -12.60 -2.58 -11.60
C GLY A 119 -11.56 -2.73 -10.47
N SER A 120 -11.55 -3.87 -9.80
CA SER A 120 -10.55 -4.21 -8.78
C SER A 120 -9.13 -4.17 -9.36
N ALA A 121 -8.88 -4.84 -10.50
CA ALA A 121 -7.55 -4.83 -11.14
C ALA A 121 -7.08 -3.42 -11.53
N LYS A 122 -7.99 -2.54 -11.96
CA LYS A 122 -7.64 -1.14 -12.26
C LYS A 122 -7.21 -0.37 -11.01
N ASP A 123 -7.93 -0.56 -9.91
CA ASP A 123 -7.59 0.09 -8.64
C ASP A 123 -6.25 -0.44 -8.12
N ILE A 124 -6.01 -1.76 -8.17
CA ILE A 124 -4.72 -2.37 -7.81
C ILE A 124 -3.57 -1.80 -8.65
N ALA A 125 -3.78 -1.64 -9.95
CA ALA A 125 -2.76 -1.03 -10.81
C ALA A 125 -2.39 0.38 -10.32
N ARG A 126 -3.37 1.15 -9.81
CA ARG A 126 -3.08 2.45 -9.22
C ARG A 126 -2.35 2.34 -7.88
N VAL A 127 -2.73 1.39 -7.03
CA VAL A 127 -2.00 1.11 -5.77
C VAL A 127 -0.53 0.84 -6.06
N LEU A 128 -0.23 -0.06 -7.01
CA LEU A 128 1.14 -0.46 -7.33
C LEU A 128 1.98 0.64 -8.03
N GLN A 129 1.32 1.64 -8.63
CA GLN A 129 2.00 2.86 -9.08
C GLN A 129 2.41 3.77 -7.91
N LEU A 130 1.61 3.82 -6.85
CA LEU A 130 1.82 4.64 -5.66
C LEU A 130 2.77 3.97 -4.66
N GLU A 131 2.61 2.66 -4.44
CA GLU A 131 3.45 1.82 -3.57
C GLU A 131 3.69 0.46 -4.25
N PRO A 132 4.81 0.31 -4.97
CA PRO A 132 5.14 -0.95 -5.65
C PRO A 132 5.33 -2.15 -4.71
N ARG A 133 5.60 -1.91 -3.43
CA ARG A 133 5.81 -2.94 -2.39
C ARG A 133 4.52 -3.34 -1.70
N HIS A 134 3.35 -2.89 -2.17
CA HIS A 134 2.08 -3.15 -1.50
C HIS A 134 1.68 -4.63 -1.64
N PHE A 135 2.19 -5.48 -0.75
CA PHE A 135 2.01 -6.93 -0.78
C PHE A 135 0.54 -7.37 -0.73
N GLY A 136 -0.33 -6.62 -0.05
CA GLY A 136 -1.78 -6.87 -0.06
C GLY A 136 -2.41 -6.66 -1.43
N ALA A 137 -2.03 -5.61 -2.15
CA ALA A 137 -2.49 -5.35 -3.52
C ALA A 137 -1.96 -6.40 -4.50
N LEU A 138 -0.69 -6.81 -4.37
CA LEU A 138 -0.11 -7.90 -5.15
C LEU A 138 -0.87 -9.21 -4.92
N SER A 139 -1.18 -9.55 -3.67
CA SER A 139 -1.99 -10.74 -3.35
C SER A 139 -3.37 -10.68 -4.00
N GLY A 140 -4.04 -9.53 -3.93
CA GLY A 140 -5.31 -9.30 -4.62
C GLY A 140 -5.22 -9.46 -6.13
N LEU A 141 -4.15 -8.96 -6.76
CA LEU A 141 -3.90 -9.14 -8.19
C LEU A 141 -3.67 -10.61 -8.55
N GLY A 142 -2.90 -11.32 -7.74
CA GLY A 142 -2.70 -12.77 -7.87
C GLY A 142 -4.01 -13.53 -7.84
N MET A 143 -4.92 -13.20 -6.92
CA MET A 143 -6.27 -13.78 -6.85
C MET A 143 -7.08 -13.51 -8.10
N ILE A 144 -7.03 -12.30 -8.67
CA ILE A 144 -7.73 -11.95 -9.92
C ILE A 144 -7.16 -12.77 -11.08
N HIS A 145 -5.84 -12.91 -11.19
CA HIS A 145 -5.21 -13.76 -12.21
C HIS A 145 -5.64 -15.22 -12.08
N MET A 146 -5.68 -15.76 -10.86
CA MET A 146 -6.17 -17.12 -10.61
C MET A 146 -7.63 -17.28 -11.03
N HIS A 147 -8.49 -16.32 -10.68
CA HIS A 147 -9.91 -16.33 -11.08
C HIS A 147 -10.08 -16.36 -12.60
N ASN A 148 -9.23 -15.63 -13.33
CA ASN A 148 -9.25 -15.59 -14.79
C ASN A 148 -8.56 -16.80 -15.47
N GLY A 149 -8.01 -17.74 -14.70
CA GLY A 149 -7.24 -18.88 -15.23
C GLY A 149 -5.87 -18.51 -15.77
N ASP A 150 -5.39 -17.31 -15.50
CA ASP A 150 -4.08 -16.80 -15.91
C ASP A 150 -3.01 -17.21 -14.88
N TRP A 151 -2.72 -18.53 -14.87
CA TRP A 151 -1.86 -19.14 -13.87
C TRP A 151 -0.41 -18.63 -13.91
N GLN A 152 0.07 -18.23 -15.10
CA GLN A 152 1.44 -17.71 -15.26
C GLN A 152 1.59 -16.33 -14.60
N ASN A 153 0.65 -15.41 -14.85
CA ASN A 153 0.70 -14.11 -14.20
C ASN A 153 0.33 -14.19 -12.73
N ALA A 154 -0.55 -15.12 -12.32
CA ALA A 154 -0.79 -15.40 -10.91
C ALA A 154 0.52 -15.79 -10.20
N LEU A 155 1.27 -16.76 -10.74
CA LEU A 155 2.55 -17.20 -10.17
C LEU A 155 3.54 -16.04 -10.04
N LYS A 156 3.77 -15.29 -11.11
CA LYS A 156 4.69 -14.14 -11.08
C LYS A 156 4.31 -13.10 -10.01
N THR A 157 3.00 -12.84 -9.90
CA THR A 157 2.49 -11.84 -8.95
C THR A 157 2.66 -12.30 -7.50
N TYR A 158 2.38 -13.59 -7.22
CA TYR A 158 2.60 -14.13 -5.88
C TYR A 158 4.08 -14.27 -5.53
N GLU A 159 4.95 -14.65 -6.48
CA GLU A 159 6.40 -14.66 -6.26
C GLU A 159 6.93 -13.25 -5.95
N LEU A 160 6.40 -12.21 -6.61
CA LEU A 160 6.74 -10.84 -6.26
C LEU A 160 6.25 -10.46 -4.85
N ALA A 161 4.99 -10.77 -4.50
CA ALA A 161 4.47 -10.53 -3.16
C ALA A 161 5.32 -11.24 -2.08
N PHE A 162 5.69 -12.49 -2.33
CA PHE A 162 6.51 -13.31 -1.44
C PHE A 162 7.94 -12.77 -1.29
N SER A 163 8.53 -12.22 -2.36
CA SER A 163 9.85 -11.59 -2.29
C SER A 163 9.86 -10.33 -1.42
N ILE A 164 8.74 -9.64 -1.30
CA ILE A 164 8.57 -8.46 -0.44
C ILE A 164 8.28 -8.89 1.00
N HIS A 165 7.41 -9.89 1.17
CA HIS A 165 6.96 -10.41 2.45
C HIS A 165 7.05 -11.93 2.49
N PRO A 166 8.19 -12.52 2.93
CA PRO A 166 8.41 -13.98 2.90
C PRO A 166 7.49 -14.81 3.82
N TYR A 167 6.82 -14.15 4.78
CA TYR A 167 5.88 -14.78 5.71
C TYR A 167 4.41 -14.50 5.38
N LEU A 168 4.12 -14.07 4.15
CA LEU A 168 2.74 -13.78 3.74
C LEU A 168 1.91 -15.07 3.76
N THR A 169 0.85 -15.07 4.56
CA THR A 169 0.05 -16.27 4.87
C THR A 169 -0.43 -16.98 3.60
N ASN A 170 -0.20 -18.28 3.53
CA ASN A 170 -0.58 -19.19 2.43
C ASN A 170 0.05 -18.90 1.07
N VAL A 171 0.84 -17.86 0.89
CA VAL A 171 1.39 -17.50 -0.44
C VAL A 171 2.38 -18.55 -0.93
N GLU A 172 3.23 -19.11 -0.06
CA GLU A 172 4.13 -20.19 -0.42
C GLU A 172 3.39 -21.42 -0.97
N ILE A 173 2.31 -21.84 -0.30
CA ILE A 173 1.46 -22.96 -0.72
C ILE A 173 0.82 -22.67 -2.09
N ILE A 174 0.33 -21.44 -2.30
CA ILE A 174 -0.27 -21.02 -3.58
C ILE A 174 0.79 -21.08 -4.70
N ILE A 175 2.00 -20.62 -4.44
CA ILE A 175 3.11 -20.66 -5.40
C ILE A 175 3.42 -22.09 -5.81
N ASP A 176 3.48 -23.02 -4.86
CA ASP A 176 3.76 -24.44 -5.12
C ASP A 176 2.63 -25.11 -5.92
N ASP A 177 1.37 -24.83 -5.60
CA ASP A 177 0.22 -25.31 -6.39
C ASP A 177 0.28 -24.78 -7.83
N LEU A 178 0.54 -23.47 -8.00
CA LEU A 178 0.64 -22.85 -9.32
C LEU A 178 1.79 -23.45 -10.15
N LYS A 179 2.97 -23.70 -9.53
CA LYS A 179 4.09 -24.36 -10.19
C LYS A 179 3.76 -25.78 -10.63
N THR A 180 3.06 -26.53 -9.78
CA THR A 180 2.62 -27.90 -10.09
C THR A 180 1.61 -27.90 -11.23
N ARG A 181 0.63 -27.02 -11.20
CA ARG A 181 -0.39 -26.86 -12.25
C ARG A 181 0.20 -26.47 -13.60
N LEU A 182 1.21 -25.60 -13.63
CA LEU A 182 1.89 -25.18 -14.86
C LEU A 182 2.74 -26.29 -15.44
N LYS A 183 3.42 -27.10 -14.62
CA LYS A 183 4.17 -28.28 -15.09
C LYS A 183 3.26 -29.34 -15.72
N GLY A 184 2.10 -29.62 -15.11
CA GLY A 184 1.14 -30.59 -15.64
C GLY A 184 0.44 -30.18 -16.95
N ARG A 185 0.54 -28.92 -17.35
CA ARG A 185 0.01 -28.40 -18.63
C ARG A 185 1.05 -28.40 -19.77
N ALA A 186 2.31 -28.61 -19.45
CA ALA A 186 3.41 -28.64 -20.42
C ALA A 186 3.62 -30.05 -21.01
N LEU A 187 2.84 -31.06 -20.58
CA LEU A 187 2.78 -32.42 -21.13
C LEU A 187 1.54 -32.63 -21.97
#